data_cc88717c436adbfe5f77742d3f08fe2d
#
_entry.id   cc88717c436adbfe5f77742d3f08fe2d
#
_cell.length_a   1.000
_cell.length_b   1.000
_cell.length_c   1.000
_cell.angle_alpha   90.00
_cell.angle_beta   90.00
_cell.angle_gamma   90.00
#
_symmetry.space_group_name_H-M   'P 1'
#
loop_
_entity.id
_entity.type
_entity.pdbx_description
1 polymer ?
#
loop_
_entity_poly.entity_id
_entity_poly.type
_entity_poly.pdbx_seq_one_letter_code
_entity_poly.pdbx_strand_id
1 'polypeptide(L)'
;MEGPSAAGKTTWCHRSGLPVVEEYVPSGREPDRSDVSAQAAYWTEVNSARWAAARKLEMHNPVVLCDTDPVKLHYSWCLNRIGVAPRDRFAEELAAVRRAFAEDRLGFADVVVTAIPSMATLSEHRQADHTRQRRSFDLHAQLSDPLRQWYHALDGIEPGHVLWQFPEPSDLQARLFQPRSERSDPARLDRLMSLLPKL
;
A
#
# COMPACT_ATOMS: atom_id res chain seq x y z
N MET A 1 -5.38 0.58 -2.85
CA MET A 1 -6.05 1.42 -1.81
C MET A 1 -5.12 1.60 -0.64
N GLU A 2 -5.03 2.78 -0.01
CA GLU A 2 -4.15 2.93 1.16
C GLU A 2 -4.69 4.00 2.15
N GLY A 3 -4.13 3.99 3.39
CA GLY A 3 -4.51 4.90 4.47
C GLY A 3 -4.41 4.23 5.84
N PRO A 4 -4.50 4.99 6.93
CA PRO A 4 -4.43 4.46 8.28
C PRO A 4 -5.56 3.46 8.59
N SER A 5 -5.44 2.76 9.72
CA SER A 5 -6.52 1.90 10.21
C SER A 5 -7.79 2.73 10.44
N ALA A 6 -8.94 2.16 10.12
CA ALA A 6 -10.26 2.82 10.18
C ALA A 6 -10.53 3.89 9.09
N ALA A 7 -9.67 4.05 8.09
CA ALA A 7 -9.93 4.97 6.98
C ALA A 7 -11.09 4.54 6.05
N GLY A 8 -11.66 3.35 6.21
CA GLY A 8 -12.80 2.89 5.41
C GLY A 8 -12.44 2.17 4.11
N LYS A 9 -11.16 1.87 3.85
CA LYS A 9 -10.67 1.22 2.62
C LYS A 9 -11.44 -0.04 2.24
N THR A 10 -11.41 -1.05 3.08
CA THR A 10 -12.09 -2.34 2.86
C THR A 10 -13.57 -2.16 2.57
N THR A 11 -14.24 -1.29 3.35
CA THR A 11 -15.67 -0.98 3.13
C THR A 11 -15.91 -0.37 1.76
N TRP A 12 -15.06 0.55 1.32
CA TRP A 12 -15.18 1.15 0.01
C TRP A 12 -14.90 0.12 -1.09
N CYS A 13 -13.84 -0.70 -0.97
CA CYS A 13 -13.53 -1.77 -1.91
C CYS A 13 -14.74 -2.69 -2.13
N HIS A 14 -15.35 -3.20 -1.05
CA HIS A 14 -16.50 -4.10 -1.15
C HIS A 14 -17.77 -3.43 -1.73
N ARG A 15 -17.96 -2.13 -1.47
CA ARG A 15 -19.11 -1.38 -2.01
C ARG A 15 -18.93 -0.94 -3.46
N SER A 16 -17.71 -0.93 -3.98
CA SER A 16 -17.41 -0.48 -5.34
C SER A 16 -18.02 -1.36 -6.43
N GLY A 17 -18.31 -2.63 -6.13
CA GLY A 17 -18.73 -3.63 -7.13
C GLY A 17 -17.60 -4.06 -8.09
N LEU A 18 -16.37 -3.60 -7.87
CA LEU A 18 -15.20 -3.97 -8.67
C LEU A 18 -14.53 -5.23 -8.12
N PRO A 19 -13.80 -6.01 -8.93
CA PRO A 19 -12.97 -7.10 -8.45
C PRO A 19 -11.92 -6.61 -7.45
N VAL A 20 -11.77 -7.33 -6.33
CA VAL A 20 -10.86 -6.96 -5.23
C VAL A 20 -9.87 -8.08 -4.97
N VAL A 21 -8.60 -7.72 -4.85
CA VAL A 21 -7.58 -8.54 -4.22
C VAL A 21 -7.47 -8.10 -2.76
N GLU A 22 -7.89 -8.99 -1.88
CA GLU A 22 -7.99 -8.72 -0.43
C GLU A 22 -6.63 -8.45 0.22
N GLU A 23 -6.66 -7.74 1.35
CA GLU A 23 -5.48 -7.61 2.21
C GLU A 23 -5.08 -8.99 2.75
N TYR A 24 -3.77 -9.17 2.96
CA TYR A 24 -3.26 -10.38 3.57
C TYR A 24 -3.84 -10.59 4.98
N VAL A 25 -4.32 -11.79 5.21
CA VAL A 25 -4.76 -12.23 6.55
C VAL A 25 -3.66 -13.08 7.17
N PRO A 26 -3.16 -12.75 8.38
CA PRO A 26 -2.11 -13.52 9.03
C PRO A 26 -2.46 -15.00 9.16
N SER A 27 -1.52 -15.85 8.73
CA SER A 27 -1.68 -17.32 8.69
C SER A 27 -1.05 -18.05 9.88
N GLY A 28 -0.26 -17.32 10.70
CA GLY A 28 0.57 -17.87 11.76
C GLY A 28 1.86 -18.53 11.26
N ARG A 29 2.19 -18.36 9.96
CA ARG A 29 3.42 -18.87 9.34
C ARG A 29 4.43 -17.75 9.08
N GLU A 30 4.12 -16.54 9.52
CA GLU A 30 5.00 -15.38 9.37
C GLU A 30 6.31 -15.65 10.14
N PRO A 31 7.46 -15.26 9.55
CA PRO A 31 8.76 -15.41 10.23
C PRO A 31 8.82 -14.62 11.54
N ASP A 32 9.75 -14.99 12.39
CA ASP A 32 10.02 -14.24 13.62
C ASP A 32 10.30 -12.76 13.28
N ARG A 33 9.76 -11.84 14.08
CA ARG A 33 9.90 -10.40 13.87
C ARG A 33 11.32 -9.89 14.01
N SER A 34 12.18 -10.63 14.69
CA SER A 34 13.60 -10.31 14.85
C SER A 34 14.43 -10.72 13.63
N ASP A 35 13.96 -11.64 12.80
CA ASP A 35 14.62 -12.03 11.55
C ASP A 35 14.19 -11.09 10.41
N VAL A 36 14.90 -9.97 10.31
CA VAL A 36 14.59 -8.89 9.37
C VAL A 36 14.66 -9.37 7.92
N SER A 37 15.63 -10.23 7.58
CA SER A 37 15.82 -10.75 6.22
C SER A 37 14.71 -11.73 5.84
N ALA A 38 14.35 -12.66 6.73
CA ALA A 38 13.22 -13.57 6.50
C ALA A 38 11.89 -12.82 6.40
N GLN A 39 11.68 -11.78 7.22
CA GLN A 39 10.52 -10.89 7.14
C GLN A 39 10.45 -10.19 5.78
N ALA A 40 11.56 -9.59 5.32
CA ALA A 40 11.61 -8.90 4.04
C ALA A 40 11.30 -9.84 2.87
N ALA A 41 11.88 -11.03 2.84
CA ALA A 41 11.62 -12.04 1.82
C ALA A 41 10.16 -12.50 1.84
N TYR A 42 9.63 -12.83 3.02
CA TYR A 42 8.25 -13.31 3.18
C TYR A 42 7.22 -12.27 2.72
N TRP A 43 7.33 -11.03 3.19
CA TRP A 43 6.37 -10.00 2.82
C TRP A 43 6.46 -9.60 1.36
N THR A 44 7.65 -9.61 0.78
CA THR A 44 7.81 -9.40 -0.67
C THR A 44 7.11 -10.49 -1.46
N GLU A 45 7.22 -11.76 -1.05
CA GLU A 45 6.54 -12.87 -1.71
C GLU A 45 5.02 -12.81 -1.59
N VAL A 46 4.50 -12.51 -0.39
CA VAL A 46 3.06 -12.26 -0.16
C VAL A 46 2.54 -11.16 -1.08
N ASN A 47 3.27 -10.05 -1.19
CA ASN A 47 2.86 -8.93 -2.01
C ASN A 47 3.00 -9.21 -3.51
N SER A 48 4.01 -9.96 -3.93
CA SER A 48 4.17 -10.45 -5.30
C SER A 48 3.02 -11.39 -5.71
N ALA A 49 2.59 -12.28 -4.82
CA ALA A 49 1.43 -13.14 -5.07
C ALA A 49 0.13 -12.33 -5.22
N ARG A 50 -0.08 -11.29 -4.40
CA ARG A 50 -1.21 -10.36 -4.52
C ARG A 50 -1.16 -9.58 -5.83
N TRP A 51 0.02 -9.12 -6.23
CA TRP A 51 0.25 -8.45 -7.51
C TRP A 51 -0.09 -9.36 -8.70
N ALA A 52 0.39 -10.61 -8.68
CA ALA A 52 0.09 -11.59 -9.71
C ALA A 52 -1.42 -11.90 -9.78
N ALA A 53 -2.10 -11.98 -8.64
CA ALA A 53 -3.56 -12.15 -8.60
C ALA A 53 -4.29 -10.96 -9.22
N ALA A 54 -3.86 -9.71 -8.95
CA ALA A 54 -4.43 -8.52 -9.57
C ALA A 54 -4.23 -8.54 -11.10
N ARG A 55 -3.01 -8.82 -11.56
CA ARG A 55 -2.68 -8.94 -12.99
C ARG A 55 -3.52 -9.99 -13.71
N LYS A 56 -3.79 -11.11 -13.05
CA LYS A 56 -4.68 -12.16 -13.60
C LYS A 56 -6.12 -11.68 -13.73
N LEU A 57 -6.64 -10.96 -12.76
CA LEU A 57 -8.00 -10.40 -12.82
C LEU A 57 -8.12 -9.30 -13.90
N GLU A 58 -7.08 -8.49 -14.09
CA GLU A 58 -7.02 -7.44 -15.13
C GLU A 58 -7.19 -7.98 -16.55
N MET A 59 -6.88 -9.26 -16.82
CA MET A 59 -7.09 -9.85 -18.15
C MET A 59 -8.57 -9.86 -18.57
N HIS A 60 -9.49 -9.76 -17.62
CA HIS A 60 -10.93 -9.84 -17.86
C HIS A 60 -11.71 -8.64 -17.28
N ASN A 61 -11.03 -7.73 -16.60
CA ASN A 61 -11.66 -6.60 -15.94
C ASN A 61 -10.85 -5.33 -16.21
N PRO A 62 -11.49 -4.24 -16.63
CA PRO A 62 -10.79 -2.98 -16.92
C PRO A 62 -10.17 -2.34 -15.67
N VAL A 63 -10.70 -2.62 -14.50
CA VAL A 63 -10.22 -2.12 -13.21
C VAL A 63 -10.25 -3.24 -12.18
N VAL A 64 -9.15 -3.40 -11.45
CA VAL A 64 -9.02 -4.32 -10.31
C VAL A 64 -8.49 -3.53 -9.11
N LEU A 65 -9.10 -3.74 -7.96
CA LEU A 65 -8.68 -3.11 -6.72
C LEU A 65 -7.76 -4.03 -5.91
N CYS A 66 -6.74 -3.46 -5.29
CA CYS A 66 -6.02 -4.10 -4.20
C CYS A 66 -6.41 -3.42 -2.89
N ASP A 67 -6.99 -4.15 -1.95
CA ASP A 67 -7.19 -3.65 -0.58
C ASP A 67 -5.83 -3.64 0.13
N THR A 68 -5.23 -2.50 0.22
CA THR A 68 -3.84 -2.12 0.47
C THR A 68 -2.92 -2.20 -0.76
N ASP A 69 -1.99 -1.24 -0.83
CA ASP A 69 -0.98 -1.13 -1.89
C ASP A 69 -0.09 -2.39 -1.91
N PRO A 70 0.01 -3.12 -3.05
CA PRO A 70 0.85 -4.30 -3.15
C PRO A 70 2.33 -4.05 -2.87
N VAL A 71 2.86 -2.88 -3.19
CA VAL A 71 4.28 -2.57 -2.90
C VAL A 71 4.55 -2.57 -1.40
N LYS A 72 3.62 -2.07 -0.58
CA LYS A 72 3.62 -2.07 0.90
C LYS A 72 4.90 -1.56 1.58
N LEU A 73 5.89 -1.13 0.84
CA LEU A 73 7.19 -0.63 1.34
C LEU A 73 7.04 0.65 2.18
N HIS A 74 6.00 1.44 1.90
CA HIS A 74 5.64 2.60 2.71
C HIS A 74 5.47 2.26 4.20
N TYR A 75 5.06 1.05 4.53
CA TYR A 75 4.75 0.69 5.91
C TYR A 75 6.00 0.65 6.79
N SER A 76 7.06 -0.04 6.38
CA SER A 76 8.33 -0.06 7.11
C SER A 76 9.02 1.30 7.11
N TRP A 77 8.93 2.06 6.01
CA TRP A 77 9.42 3.43 5.98
C TRP A 77 8.70 4.32 7.01
N CYS A 78 7.36 4.27 7.05
CA CYS A 78 6.56 5.03 8.02
C CYS A 78 6.87 4.62 9.47
N LEU A 79 7.01 3.32 9.75
CA LEU A 79 7.38 2.84 11.08
C LEU A 79 8.77 3.34 11.52
N ASN A 80 9.72 3.41 10.59
CA ASN A 80 11.02 3.97 10.86
C ASN A 80 10.95 5.48 11.13
N ARG A 81 10.16 6.21 10.35
CA ARG A 81 9.97 7.67 10.50
C ARG A 81 9.42 8.06 11.88
N ILE A 82 8.60 7.21 12.49
CA ILE A 82 8.08 7.42 13.85
C ILE A 82 8.92 6.72 14.94
N GLY A 83 10.09 6.17 14.58
CA GLY A 83 11.03 5.56 15.54
C GLY A 83 10.61 4.19 16.09
N VAL A 84 9.64 3.51 15.47
CA VAL A 84 9.12 2.20 15.93
C VAL A 84 9.86 1.03 15.30
N ALA A 85 10.38 1.19 14.08
CA ALA A 85 11.15 0.16 13.41
C ALA A 85 12.61 0.60 13.15
N PRO A 86 13.57 -0.31 13.20
CA PRO A 86 14.96 -0.01 12.90
C PRO A 86 15.18 0.23 11.39
N ARG A 87 16.26 0.93 11.03
CA ARG A 87 16.57 1.29 9.64
C ARG A 87 16.89 0.10 8.75
N ASP A 88 17.52 -0.92 9.31
CA ASP A 88 17.87 -2.15 8.61
C ASP A 88 16.63 -2.88 8.07
N ARG A 89 15.53 -2.87 8.80
CA ARG A 89 14.26 -3.43 8.31
C ARG A 89 13.82 -2.82 6.99
N PHE A 90 13.81 -1.50 6.89
CA PHE A 90 13.44 -0.81 5.65
C PHE A 90 14.45 -1.11 4.52
N ALA A 91 15.75 -1.15 4.84
CA ALA A 91 16.80 -1.42 3.87
C ALA A 91 16.66 -2.84 3.27
N GLU A 92 16.40 -3.86 4.08
CA GLU A 92 16.18 -5.22 3.63
C GLU A 92 14.91 -5.36 2.79
N GLU A 93 13.80 -4.76 3.25
CA GLU A 93 12.54 -4.76 2.49
C GLU A 93 12.70 -4.03 1.15
N LEU A 94 13.40 -2.88 1.11
CA LEU A 94 13.70 -2.16 -0.13
C LEU A 94 14.53 -3.01 -1.10
N ALA A 95 15.56 -3.69 -0.60
CA ALA A 95 16.39 -4.58 -1.43
C ALA A 95 15.59 -5.74 -2.02
N ALA A 96 14.70 -6.36 -1.22
CA ALA A 96 13.84 -7.44 -1.67
C ALA A 96 12.80 -6.95 -2.71
N VAL A 97 12.15 -5.83 -2.45
CA VAL A 97 11.18 -5.22 -3.39
C VAL A 97 11.87 -4.81 -4.70
N ARG A 98 13.08 -4.23 -4.65
CA ARG A 98 13.83 -3.86 -5.87
C ARG A 98 14.13 -5.07 -6.75
N ARG A 99 14.50 -6.22 -6.15
CA ARG A 99 14.68 -7.48 -6.90
C ARG A 99 13.36 -7.93 -7.53
N ALA A 100 12.25 -7.89 -6.78
CA ALA A 100 10.95 -8.28 -7.30
C ALA A 100 10.48 -7.36 -8.46
N PHE A 101 10.81 -6.07 -8.44
CA PHE A 101 10.58 -5.16 -9.56
C PHE A 101 11.42 -5.55 -10.78
N ALA A 102 12.73 -5.79 -10.61
CA ALA A 102 13.62 -6.19 -11.69
C ALA A 102 13.21 -7.53 -12.34
N GLU A 103 12.50 -8.37 -11.61
CA GLU A 103 11.98 -9.67 -12.05
C GLU A 103 10.52 -9.61 -12.55
N ASP A 104 9.91 -8.42 -12.66
CA ASP A 104 8.50 -8.19 -13.01
C ASP A 104 7.49 -8.93 -12.11
N ARG A 105 7.89 -9.26 -10.89
CA ARG A 105 7.04 -9.93 -9.90
C ARG A 105 6.26 -8.97 -9.00
N LEU A 106 6.61 -7.70 -9.02
CA LEU A 106 5.95 -6.63 -8.27
C LEU A 106 6.04 -5.32 -9.04
N GLY A 107 5.10 -4.41 -8.83
CA GLY A 107 5.07 -3.11 -9.49
C GLY A 107 4.13 -2.12 -8.83
N PHE A 108 4.19 -0.88 -9.27
CA PHE A 108 3.25 0.16 -8.86
C PHE A 108 1.87 -0.06 -9.48
N ALA A 109 0.82 0.15 -8.72
CA ALA A 109 -0.53 0.28 -9.25
C ALA A 109 -0.61 1.48 -10.22
N ASP A 110 -1.57 1.48 -11.14
CA ASP A 110 -1.76 2.62 -12.05
C ASP A 110 -2.22 3.88 -11.30
N VAL A 111 -3.00 3.68 -10.25
CA VAL A 111 -3.47 4.73 -9.35
C VAL A 111 -3.48 4.18 -7.92
N VAL A 112 -2.99 4.98 -6.99
CA VAL A 112 -3.18 4.72 -5.55
C VAL A 112 -4.26 5.65 -5.03
N VAL A 113 -5.34 5.08 -4.53
CA VAL A 113 -6.36 5.84 -3.80
C VAL A 113 -5.98 5.82 -2.33
N THR A 114 -5.69 6.98 -1.77
CA THR A 114 -5.35 7.11 -0.35
C THR A 114 -6.33 8.04 0.36
N ALA A 115 -6.83 7.60 1.51
CA ALA A 115 -7.66 8.42 2.38
C ALA A 115 -7.02 8.50 3.76
N ILE A 116 -6.69 9.71 4.18
CA ILE A 116 -6.08 9.97 5.49
C ILE A 116 -6.98 10.94 6.26
N PRO A 117 -8.07 10.44 6.87
CA PRO A 117 -8.99 11.23 7.65
C PRO A 117 -8.33 11.89 8.87
N SER A 118 -9.01 12.84 9.47
CA SER A 118 -8.57 13.45 10.74
C SER A 118 -8.56 12.41 11.87
N MET A 119 -7.78 12.67 12.91
CA MET A 119 -7.75 11.81 14.10
C MET A 119 -9.14 11.69 14.76
N ALA A 120 -9.93 12.75 14.75
CA ALA A 120 -11.31 12.73 15.27
C ALA A 120 -12.15 11.72 14.47
N THR A 121 -12.14 11.83 13.14
CA THR A 121 -12.87 10.93 12.23
C THR A 121 -12.41 9.47 12.36
N LEU A 122 -11.10 9.23 12.47
CA LEU A 122 -10.57 7.88 12.69
C LEU A 122 -11.03 7.28 14.03
N SER A 123 -11.10 8.10 15.08
CA SER A 123 -11.57 7.69 16.40
C SER A 123 -13.07 7.38 16.38
N GLU A 124 -13.88 8.19 15.72
CA GLU A 124 -15.31 7.94 15.51
C GLU A 124 -15.55 6.63 14.75
N HIS A 125 -14.84 6.42 13.65
CA HIS A 125 -14.92 5.16 12.87
C HIS A 125 -14.48 3.94 13.69
N ARG A 126 -13.44 4.09 14.54
CA ARG A 126 -13.03 3.02 15.46
C ARG A 126 -14.12 2.66 16.44
N GLN A 127 -14.78 3.66 17.04
CA GLN A 127 -15.86 3.46 18.02
C GLN A 127 -17.10 2.82 17.39
N ALA A 128 -17.41 3.19 16.16
CA ALA A 128 -18.56 2.65 15.42
C ALA A 128 -18.33 1.20 14.90
N ASP A 129 -17.09 0.76 14.80
CA ASP A 129 -16.75 -0.57 14.29
C ASP A 129 -16.61 -1.59 15.43
N HIS A 130 -17.69 -2.27 15.76
CA HIS A 130 -17.73 -3.32 16.78
C HIS A 130 -17.23 -4.70 16.26
N THR A 131 -16.90 -4.81 14.98
CA THR A 131 -16.54 -6.10 14.34
C THR A 131 -15.05 -6.42 14.42
N ARG A 132 -14.19 -5.43 14.67
CA ARG A 132 -12.73 -5.57 14.66
C ARG A 132 -12.06 -5.03 15.92
N GLN A 133 -11.28 -5.86 16.58
CA GLN A 133 -10.36 -5.38 17.63
C GLN A 133 -9.12 -4.75 16.98
N ARG A 134 -9.04 -3.42 16.97
CA ARG A 134 -7.94 -2.67 16.37
C ARG A 134 -6.80 -2.42 17.38
N ARG A 135 -6.09 -3.51 17.76
CA ARG A 135 -5.03 -3.47 18.80
C ARG A 135 -3.94 -2.45 18.54
N SER A 136 -3.65 -2.13 17.28
CA SER A 136 -2.58 -1.20 16.87
C SER A 136 -3.12 0.13 16.35
N PHE A 137 -4.33 0.53 16.75
CA PHE A 137 -4.95 1.76 16.23
C PHE A 137 -4.10 3.01 16.47
N ASP A 138 -3.62 3.19 17.70
CA ASP A 138 -2.85 4.39 18.08
C ASP A 138 -1.50 4.46 17.33
N LEU A 139 -0.88 3.31 17.09
CA LEU A 139 0.30 3.23 16.23
C LEU A 139 -0.04 3.62 14.79
N HIS A 140 -1.11 3.04 14.22
CA HIS A 140 -1.48 3.32 12.83
C HIS A 140 -1.96 4.77 12.62
N ALA A 141 -2.50 5.39 13.64
CA ALA A 141 -2.86 6.80 13.59
C ALA A 141 -1.63 7.72 13.46
N GLN A 142 -0.52 7.37 14.14
CA GLN A 142 0.76 8.09 14.03
C GLN A 142 1.39 7.98 12.63
N LEU A 143 0.99 6.99 11.82
CA LEU A 143 1.49 6.84 10.46
C LEU A 143 0.88 7.84 9.46
N SER A 144 -0.12 8.64 9.86
CA SER A 144 -0.84 9.54 8.95
C SER A 144 0.09 10.54 8.24
N ASP A 145 0.99 11.19 8.96
CA ASP A 145 1.91 12.17 8.37
C ASP A 145 3.01 11.51 7.51
N PRO A 146 3.70 10.44 7.97
CA PRO A 146 4.59 9.69 7.09
C PRO A 146 3.90 9.14 5.83
N LEU A 147 2.67 8.64 5.94
CA LEU A 147 1.90 8.19 4.76
C LEU A 147 1.67 9.31 3.76
N ARG A 148 1.32 10.52 4.22
CA ARG A 148 1.21 11.69 3.34
C ARG A 148 2.52 11.98 2.63
N GLN A 149 3.65 11.97 3.35
CA GLN A 149 4.97 12.22 2.77
C GLN A 149 5.29 11.19 1.68
N TRP A 150 5.05 9.91 1.94
CA TRP A 150 5.26 8.84 0.97
C TRP A 150 4.44 9.04 -0.30
N TYR A 151 3.13 9.26 -0.16
CA TYR A 151 2.25 9.37 -1.33
C TYR A 151 2.37 10.71 -2.06
N HIS A 152 2.77 11.79 -1.38
CA HIS A 152 3.19 13.01 -2.08
C HIS A 152 4.46 12.80 -2.91
N ALA A 153 5.43 12.06 -2.40
CA ALA A 153 6.63 11.72 -3.16
C ALA A 153 6.29 10.85 -4.38
N LEU A 154 5.39 9.87 -4.21
CA LEU A 154 4.91 9.02 -5.31
C LEU A 154 4.17 9.85 -6.38
N ASP A 155 3.27 10.75 -5.98
CA ASP A 155 2.55 11.64 -6.90
C ASP A 155 3.50 12.64 -7.59
N GLY A 156 4.59 13.00 -6.92
CA GLY A 156 5.64 13.86 -7.49
C GLY A 156 6.45 13.21 -8.62
N ILE A 157 6.45 11.87 -8.74
CA ILE A 157 7.05 11.19 -9.88
C ILE A 157 6.19 11.38 -11.13
N GLU A 158 4.88 11.25 -10.95
CA GLU A 158 3.90 11.34 -12.02
C GLU A 158 2.59 11.93 -11.44
N PRO A 159 2.30 13.21 -11.72
CA PRO A 159 1.13 13.88 -11.18
C PRO A 159 -0.18 13.15 -11.53
N GLY A 160 -1.04 12.97 -10.56
CA GLY A 160 -2.28 12.23 -10.69
C GLY A 160 -2.15 10.72 -10.44
N HIS A 161 -0.98 10.24 -10.02
CA HIS A 161 -0.79 8.86 -9.58
C HIS A 161 -1.53 8.58 -8.25
N VAL A 162 -1.72 9.60 -7.43
CA VAL A 162 -2.40 9.47 -6.13
C VAL A 162 -3.71 10.25 -6.12
N LEU A 163 -4.79 9.58 -5.74
CA LEU A 163 -6.08 10.19 -5.43
C LEU A 163 -6.24 10.28 -3.91
N TRP A 164 -6.46 11.49 -3.41
CA TRP A 164 -6.45 11.79 -1.96
C TRP A 164 -7.81 11.61 -1.28
N GLN A 165 -8.77 11.04 -1.97
CA GLN A 165 -10.09 10.69 -1.45
C GLN A 165 -10.67 9.53 -2.25
N PHE A 166 -11.64 8.83 -1.70
CA PHE A 166 -12.35 7.77 -2.40
C PHE A 166 -13.17 8.36 -3.55
N PRO A 167 -12.86 8.01 -4.81
CA PRO A 167 -13.67 8.45 -5.96
C PRO A 167 -14.95 7.63 -6.07
N GLU A 168 -15.89 8.08 -6.91
CA GLU A 168 -16.94 7.20 -7.39
C GLU A 168 -16.32 6.10 -8.28
N PRO A 169 -16.80 4.84 -8.21
CA PRO A 169 -16.24 3.74 -9.01
C PRO A 169 -16.24 4.01 -10.53
N SER A 170 -17.25 4.69 -11.05
CA SER A 170 -17.33 5.12 -12.44
C SER A 170 -16.22 6.07 -12.86
N ASP A 171 -15.84 6.99 -11.98
CA ASP A 171 -14.76 7.95 -12.24
C ASP A 171 -13.41 7.26 -12.28
N LEU A 172 -13.22 6.23 -11.46
CA LEU A 172 -12.02 5.42 -11.46
C LEU A 172 -11.88 4.66 -12.79
N GLN A 173 -12.96 4.05 -13.28
CA GLN A 173 -12.97 3.36 -14.58
C GLN A 173 -12.64 4.31 -15.73
N ALA A 174 -13.20 5.52 -15.72
CA ALA A 174 -12.93 6.53 -16.75
C ALA A 174 -11.47 7.00 -16.76
N ARG A 175 -10.83 7.08 -15.57
CA ARG A 175 -9.41 7.47 -15.45
C ARG A 175 -8.43 6.40 -15.88
N LEU A 176 -8.75 5.13 -15.65
CA LEU A 176 -7.87 3.98 -15.90
C LEU A 176 -8.07 3.37 -17.29
N PHE A 177 -8.40 4.24 -18.27
CA PHE A 177 -8.61 3.79 -19.64
C PHE A 177 -7.34 3.19 -20.30
N GLN A 178 -6.15 3.59 -19.86
CA GLN A 178 -4.89 3.03 -20.31
C GLN A 178 -4.00 2.69 -19.11
N PRO A 179 -3.62 1.43 -18.92
CA PRO A 179 -2.67 1.05 -17.86
C PRO A 179 -1.28 1.63 -18.14
N ARG A 180 -0.54 1.94 -17.08
CA ARG A 180 0.85 2.38 -17.19
C ARG A 180 1.74 1.28 -17.75
N SER A 181 2.60 1.62 -18.68
CA SER A 181 3.47 0.65 -19.34
C SER A 181 4.61 0.13 -18.47
N GLU A 182 5.12 0.92 -17.54
CA GLU A 182 6.35 0.63 -16.79
C GLU A 182 6.08 0.45 -15.29
N ARG A 183 5.10 -0.39 -14.96
CA ARG A 183 4.68 -0.61 -13.56
C ARG A 183 5.81 -1.18 -12.69
N SER A 184 6.66 -2.05 -13.25
CA SER A 184 7.73 -2.77 -12.55
C SER A 184 9.12 -2.18 -12.80
N ASP A 185 9.22 -0.93 -13.27
CA ASP A 185 10.51 -0.28 -13.52
C ASP A 185 11.24 0.04 -12.18
N PRO A 186 12.42 -0.58 -11.93
CA PRO A 186 13.21 -0.28 -10.75
C PRO A 186 13.68 1.18 -10.67
N ALA A 187 13.87 1.86 -11.80
CA ALA A 187 14.28 3.26 -11.81
C ALA A 187 13.19 4.18 -11.23
N ARG A 188 11.91 3.85 -11.41
CA ARG A 188 10.80 4.57 -10.75
C ARG A 188 10.82 4.39 -9.24
N LEU A 189 11.13 3.17 -8.76
CA LEU A 189 11.30 2.91 -7.33
C LEU A 189 12.47 3.72 -6.76
N ASP A 190 13.60 3.76 -7.47
CA ASP A 190 14.77 4.53 -7.05
C ASP A 190 14.50 6.03 -7.05
N ARG A 191 13.73 6.51 -8.02
CA ARG A 191 13.27 7.90 -8.04
C ARG A 191 12.36 8.23 -6.84
N LEU A 192 11.42 7.33 -6.49
CA LEU A 192 10.63 7.49 -5.27
C LEU A 192 11.52 7.62 -4.04
N MET A 193 12.51 6.72 -3.90
CA MET A 193 13.44 6.77 -2.76
C MET A 193 14.22 8.09 -2.69
N SER A 194 14.56 8.67 -3.84
CA SER A 194 15.29 9.96 -3.90
C SER A 194 14.45 11.17 -3.48
N LEU A 195 13.14 11.09 -3.58
CA LEU A 195 12.19 12.15 -3.22
C LEU A 195 11.76 12.08 -1.75
N LEU A 196 11.95 10.93 -1.11
CA LEU A 196 11.58 10.77 0.29
C LEU A 196 12.59 11.46 1.23
N PRO A 197 12.13 12.03 2.36
CA PRO A 197 13.02 12.44 3.43
C PRO A 197 13.92 11.29 3.89
N LYS A 198 15.21 11.61 4.12
CA LYS A 198 16.18 10.61 4.63
C LYS A 198 15.74 10.07 5.99
N LEU A 199 15.90 8.77 6.16
CA LEU A 199 15.67 8.06 7.43
C LEU A 199 16.81 8.28 8.42
#